data_1d2696df01620ae53e64fe598675edf9
#
_entry.id   1d2696df01620ae53e64fe598675edf9
#
_cell.length_a   1.000
_cell.length_b   1.000
_cell.length_c   1.000
_cell.angle_alpha   90.00
_cell.angle_beta   90.00
_cell.angle_gamma   90.00
#
_symmetry.space_group_name_H-M   'P 1'
#
loop_
_entity.id
_entity.type
_entity.pdbx_description
1 polymer ?
#
loop_
_entity_poly.entity_id
_entity_poly.type
_entity_poly.pdbx_seq_one_letter_code
_entity_poly.pdbx_strand_id
1 'polypeptide(L)'
;AVYETTSVKIAAGDYRFNISASKLSFDGFMSVYKSDDDKEEANALVKGIDENSKLSLEELKEVQHFTQPPAHFTEASLVKALEELGIGRPSTYAPTISTIIARHYIAKEQKNLYVTELGKAVNDSMMKAFPQIVDVNFTANMESLLDGVADGDVKWKELIKNFYPDLKESVDKAEKDLENVKIEDEVTDVICDQCGRNMVIKYGPHGKFLGCPGFPECHNTKPYLEKIGVACPKCGKDIILKKTKKGRMFYGCEGYPECDFMSWQRPSDKKLSLIHISE
;
A
#
# COMPACT_ATOMS: atom_id res chain seq x y z
N ALA A 1 -15.29 21.61 -13.39
CA ALA A 1 -14.45 22.46 -14.24
C ALA A 1 -14.44 21.93 -15.67
N VAL A 2 -14.38 22.82 -16.67
CA VAL A 2 -14.30 22.47 -18.09
C VAL A 2 -13.01 23.05 -18.63
N TYR A 3 -12.24 22.21 -19.32
CA TYR A 3 -10.98 22.61 -19.95
C TYR A 3 -11.10 22.55 -21.47
N GLU A 4 -10.56 23.55 -22.13
CA GLU A 4 -10.34 23.58 -23.58
C GLU A 4 -8.89 23.19 -23.84
N THR A 5 -8.68 22.06 -24.54
CA THR A 5 -7.33 21.55 -24.84
C THR A 5 -7.00 21.78 -26.31
N THR A 6 -5.93 22.52 -26.54
CA THR A 6 -5.37 22.76 -27.88
C THR A 6 -4.17 21.86 -28.09
N SER A 7 -4.21 21.01 -29.13
CA SER A 7 -3.09 20.17 -29.53
C SER A 7 -2.50 20.67 -30.84
N VAL A 8 -1.20 20.96 -30.84
CA VAL A 8 -0.46 21.41 -32.02
C VAL A 8 0.52 20.34 -32.45
N LYS A 9 0.50 20.00 -33.75
CA LYS A 9 1.44 19.06 -34.36
C LYS A 9 2.39 19.84 -35.28
N ILE A 10 3.67 19.85 -34.97
CA ILE A 10 4.72 20.55 -35.70
C ILE A 10 5.43 19.53 -36.57
N ALA A 11 5.49 19.80 -37.89
CA ALA A 11 6.21 18.96 -38.85
C ALA A 11 7.64 19.50 -39.00
N ALA A 12 8.64 18.65 -38.92
CA ALA A 12 10.04 18.97 -39.13
C ALA A 12 10.70 17.85 -39.97
N GLY A 13 10.57 17.94 -41.30
CA GLY A 13 10.95 16.87 -42.20
C GLY A 13 10.14 15.59 -41.94
N ASP A 14 10.83 14.47 -41.66
CA ASP A 14 10.21 13.19 -41.35
C ASP A 14 9.73 13.07 -39.87
N TYR A 15 10.07 14.02 -39.03
CA TYR A 15 9.73 14.02 -37.63
C TYR A 15 8.45 14.81 -37.32
N ARG A 16 7.81 14.46 -36.23
CA ARG A 16 6.61 15.15 -35.71
C ARG A 16 6.80 15.48 -34.24
N PHE A 17 6.66 16.72 -33.89
CA PHE A 17 6.62 17.16 -32.48
C PHE A 17 5.19 17.50 -32.12
N ASN A 18 4.77 17.06 -30.92
CA ASN A 18 3.44 17.29 -30.40
C ASN A 18 3.54 18.16 -29.14
N ILE A 19 2.74 19.20 -29.08
CA ILE A 19 2.57 20.01 -27.89
C ILE A 19 1.07 20.17 -27.62
N SER A 20 0.65 20.07 -26.36
CA SER A 20 -0.71 20.32 -25.96
C SER A 20 -0.75 21.28 -24.78
N ALA A 21 -1.71 22.22 -24.81
CA ALA A 21 -1.97 23.12 -23.72
C ALA A 21 -3.47 23.09 -23.40
N SER A 22 -3.82 23.13 -22.12
CA SER A 22 -5.19 23.14 -21.65
C SER A 22 -5.46 24.45 -20.93
N LYS A 23 -6.54 25.14 -21.33
CA LYS A 23 -7.03 26.36 -20.69
C LYS A 23 -8.32 26.05 -19.95
N LEU A 24 -8.42 26.51 -18.71
CA LEU A 24 -9.66 26.44 -17.96
C LEU A 24 -10.71 27.37 -18.61
N SER A 25 -11.80 26.78 -19.12
CA SER A 25 -12.92 27.49 -19.76
C SER A 25 -14.05 27.79 -18.78
N PHE A 26 -14.28 26.87 -17.83
CA PHE A 26 -15.30 27.02 -16.80
C PHE A 26 -14.82 26.45 -15.48
N ASP A 27 -14.70 27.28 -14.46
CA ASP A 27 -14.13 26.95 -13.17
C ASP A 27 -14.97 25.90 -12.40
N GLY A 28 -16.28 25.94 -12.49
CA GLY A 28 -17.15 25.05 -11.73
C GLY A 28 -16.83 25.07 -10.23
N PHE A 29 -16.63 23.89 -9.63
CA PHE A 29 -16.28 23.79 -8.22
C PHE A 29 -14.89 24.37 -7.87
N MET A 30 -13.99 24.50 -8.83
CA MET A 30 -12.65 25.07 -8.62
C MET A 30 -12.68 26.56 -8.26
N SER A 31 -13.79 27.27 -8.54
CA SER A 31 -13.97 28.65 -8.09
C SER A 31 -13.94 28.80 -6.56
N VAL A 32 -14.24 27.70 -5.84
CA VAL A 32 -14.25 27.65 -4.37
C VAL A 32 -12.95 27.03 -3.82
N TYR A 33 -12.35 26.10 -4.57
CA TYR A 33 -11.17 25.32 -4.15
C TYR A 33 -9.92 25.69 -4.97
N LYS A 34 -9.71 26.96 -5.29
CA LYS A 34 -8.46 27.40 -5.92
C LYS A 34 -7.29 27.16 -4.96
N SER A 35 -6.31 26.38 -5.38
CA SER A 35 -4.95 26.39 -4.85
C SER A 35 -4.12 27.36 -5.71
N ASP A 36 -3.32 28.21 -5.07
CA ASP A 36 -2.50 29.23 -5.74
C ASP A 36 -1.39 28.65 -6.66
N ASP A 37 -1.28 27.33 -6.75
CA ASP A 37 -0.26 26.62 -7.53
C ASP A 37 -0.68 26.21 -8.96
N ASP A 38 -1.84 26.61 -9.45
CA ASP A 38 -2.27 26.29 -10.82
C ASP A 38 -1.48 27.10 -11.84
N LYS A 39 -0.44 26.46 -12.35
CA LYS A 39 0.53 27.01 -13.31
C LYS A 39 -0.13 27.44 -14.61
N GLU A 40 -0.21 28.75 -14.83
CA GLU A 40 -0.60 29.36 -16.11
C GLU A 40 0.47 29.19 -17.21
N GLU A 41 1.63 28.60 -16.91
CA GLU A 41 2.80 28.55 -17.79
C GLU A 41 2.60 27.78 -19.11
N ALA A 42 1.79 26.70 -19.09
CA ALA A 42 1.59 25.89 -20.30
C ALA A 42 0.75 26.58 -21.39
N ASN A 43 -0.08 27.54 -21.02
CA ASN A 43 -0.95 28.27 -21.98
C ASN A 43 -0.23 29.33 -22.82
N ALA A 44 0.93 29.82 -22.36
CA ALA A 44 1.69 30.83 -23.06
C ALA A 44 2.38 30.29 -24.32
N LEU A 45 2.77 29.01 -24.32
CA LEU A 45 3.55 28.37 -25.37
C LEU A 45 2.77 28.13 -26.67
N VAL A 46 1.44 28.06 -26.63
CA VAL A 46 0.58 27.75 -27.80
C VAL A 46 -0.14 28.98 -28.35
N LYS A 47 -0.08 30.11 -27.64
CA LYS A 47 -0.68 31.38 -28.12
C LYS A 47 0.07 31.92 -29.34
N GLY A 48 -0.69 32.12 -30.44
CA GLY A 48 -0.15 32.78 -31.66
C GLY A 48 0.48 31.83 -32.67
N ILE A 49 0.26 30.49 -32.50
CA ILE A 49 0.67 29.51 -33.51
C ILE A 49 -0.56 29.17 -34.38
N ASP A 50 -0.49 29.50 -35.65
CA ASP A 50 -1.50 29.18 -36.67
C ASP A 50 -1.03 28.00 -37.52
N GLU A 51 -1.96 27.40 -38.33
CA GLU A 51 -1.68 26.23 -39.16
C GLU A 51 -0.51 26.40 -40.16
N ASN A 52 -0.17 27.64 -40.52
CA ASN A 52 0.91 27.95 -41.47
C ASN A 52 2.11 28.67 -40.82
N SER A 53 2.16 28.72 -39.50
CA SER A 53 3.27 29.34 -38.80
C SER A 53 4.58 28.58 -39.04
N LYS A 54 5.62 29.34 -39.45
CA LYS A 54 6.98 28.80 -39.58
C LYS A 54 7.71 29.00 -38.25
N LEU A 55 8.19 27.90 -37.69
CA LEU A 55 8.96 27.91 -36.44
C LEU A 55 10.42 27.65 -36.72
N SER A 56 11.32 28.35 -36.03
CA SER A 56 12.76 28.10 -36.03
C SER A 56 13.15 27.22 -34.87
N LEU A 57 13.98 26.20 -35.10
CA LEU A 57 14.54 25.37 -34.04
C LEU A 57 15.63 26.17 -33.33
N GLU A 58 15.47 26.43 -32.05
CA GLU A 58 16.48 27.10 -31.20
C GLU A 58 17.38 26.09 -30.52
N GLU A 59 16.79 25.04 -29.93
CA GLU A 59 17.53 24.00 -29.19
C GLU A 59 16.82 22.67 -29.32
N LEU A 60 17.58 21.58 -29.48
CA LEU A 60 17.10 20.20 -29.39
C LEU A 60 17.74 19.53 -28.18
N LYS A 61 16.93 19.18 -27.19
CA LYS A 61 17.36 18.42 -26.01
C LYS A 61 16.95 16.96 -26.16
N GLU A 62 17.92 16.09 -26.23
CA GLU A 62 17.69 14.64 -26.23
C GLU A 62 17.57 14.15 -24.80
N VAL A 63 16.39 13.63 -24.43
CA VAL A 63 16.14 13.07 -23.11
C VAL A 63 15.59 11.66 -23.26
N GLN A 64 16.31 10.70 -22.68
CA GLN A 64 15.85 9.32 -22.63
C GLN A 64 14.83 9.15 -21.49
N HIS A 65 13.65 8.67 -21.83
CA HIS A 65 12.61 8.33 -20.87
C HIS A 65 12.37 6.82 -20.86
N PHE A 66 12.10 6.28 -19.69
CA PHE A 66 11.75 4.89 -19.52
C PHE A 66 10.30 4.79 -19.05
N THR A 67 9.59 3.79 -19.57
CA THR A 67 8.25 3.46 -19.04
C THR A 67 8.36 3.02 -17.59
N GLN A 68 7.45 3.53 -16.76
CA GLN A 68 7.39 3.16 -15.36
C GLN A 68 6.47 1.94 -15.19
N PRO A 69 6.78 1.03 -14.26
CA PRO A 69 5.87 -0.06 -13.92
C PRO A 69 4.57 0.50 -13.33
N PRO A 70 3.48 -0.30 -13.30
CA PRO A 70 2.26 0.10 -12.60
C PRO A 70 2.58 0.49 -11.15
N ALA A 71 1.93 1.55 -10.66
CA ALA A 71 2.11 2.00 -9.28
C ALA A 71 1.55 0.95 -8.30
N HIS A 72 2.15 0.84 -7.11
CA HIS A 72 1.60 0.05 -6.03
C HIS A 72 0.20 0.54 -5.66
N PHE A 73 -0.65 -0.37 -5.22
CA PHE A 73 -1.97 0.00 -4.71
C PHE A 73 -1.84 0.88 -3.47
N THR A 74 -2.71 1.88 -3.40
CA THR A 74 -3.08 2.56 -2.16
C THR A 74 -4.40 1.96 -1.66
N GLU A 75 -4.82 2.24 -0.42
CA GLU A 75 -6.13 1.78 0.06
C GLU A 75 -7.27 2.24 -0.87
N ALA A 76 -7.22 3.49 -1.35
CA ALA A 76 -8.23 4.03 -2.26
C ALA A 76 -8.22 3.35 -3.64
N SER A 77 -7.05 3.14 -4.25
CA SER A 77 -6.96 2.49 -5.54
C SER A 77 -7.28 0.99 -5.46
N LEU A 78 -7.03 0.34 -4.31
CA LEU A 78 -7.45 -1.04 -4.08
C LEU A 78 -8.97 -1.16 -3.96
N VAL A 79 -9.63 -0.25 -3.21
CA VAL A 79 -11.10 -0.20 -3.15
C VAL A 79 -11.69 -0.01 -4.54
N LYS A 80 -11.16 0.93 -5.33
CA LYS A 80 -11.60 1.16 -6.70
C LYS A 80 -11.46 -0.09 -7.57
N ALA A 81 -10.34 -0.80 -7.47
CA ALA A 81 -10.11 -2.04 -8.22
C ALA A 81 -11.09 -3.15 -7.80
N LEU A 82 -11.37 -3.30 -6.49
CA LEU A 82 -12.36 -4.25 -5.99
C LEU A 82 -13.77 -3.94 -6.52
N GLU A 83 -14.15 -2.65 -6.53
CA GLU A 83 -15.41 -2.18 -7.05
C GLU A 83 -15.54 -2.45 -8.57
N GLU A 84 -14.52 -2.11 -9.35
CA GLU A 84 -14.49 -2.35 -10.80
C GLU A 84 -14.54 -3.85 -11.15
N LEU A 85 -14.00 -4.71 -10.31
CA LEU A 85 -14.02 -6.16 -10.46
C LEU A 85 -15.29 -6.82 -9.88
N GLY A 86 -16.16 -6.06 -9.22
CA GLY A 86 -17.37 -6.58 -8.57
C GLY A 86 -17.13 -7.43 -7.32
N ILE A 87 -15.96 -7.28 -6.69
CA ILE A 87 -15.54 -8.04 -5.50
C ILE A 87 -15.87 -7.25 -4.23
N GLY A 88 -16.70 -7.83 -3.36
CA GLY A 88 -17.13 -7.18 -2.13
C GLY A 88 -18.20 -6.10 -2.35
N ARG A 89 -18.50 -5.40 -1.28
CA ARG A 89 -19.52 -4.31 -1.25
C ARG A 89 -18.99 -3.17 -0.38
N PRO A 90 -19.56 -1.96 -0.43
CA PRO A 90 -19.10 -0.82 0.35
C PRO A 90 -18.88 -1.12 1.84
N SER A 91 -19.72 -1.97 2.43
CA SER A 91 -19.62 -2.38 3.83
C SER A 91 -18.43 -3.30 4.14
N THR A 92 -17.85 -3.98 3.13
CA THR A 92 -16.79 -4.98 3.33
C THR A 92 -15.40 -4.50 2.90
N TYR A 93 -15.27 -3.47 2.06
CA TYR A 93 -13.96 -3.01 1.57
C TYR A 93 -13.00 -2.62 2.69
N ALA A 94 -13.41 -1.69 3.54
CA ALA A 94 -12.57 -1.20 4.63
C ALA A 94 -12.24 -2.29 5.69
N PRO A 95 -13.21 -3.12 6.16
CA PRO A 95 -12.92 -4.26 7.03
C PRO A 95 -11.93 -5.26 6.44
N THR A 96 -12.05 -5.58 5.13
CA THR A 96 -11.13 -6.50 4.47
C THR A 96 -9.72 -5.96 4.45
N ILE A 97 -9.52 -4.70 4.02
CA ILE A 97 -8.20 -4.05 3.99
C ILE A 97 -7.60 -3.99 5.41
N SER A 98 -8.39 -3.59 6.39
CA SER A 98 -7.95 -3.57 7.79
C SER A 98 -7.52 -4.94 8.30
N THR A 99 -8.23 -6.01 7.90
CA THR A 99 -7.93 -7.38 8.29
C THR A 99 -6.62 -7.88 7.69
N ILE A 100 -6.38 -7.66 6.40
CA ILE A 100 -5.14 -8.11 5.74
C ILE A 100 -3.91 -7.35 6.23
N ILE A 101 -4.06 -6.08 6.63
CA ILE A 101 -3.01 -5.31 7.31
C ILE A 101 -2.78 -5.86 8.72
N ALA A 102 -3.85 -6.08 9.50
CA ALA A 102 -3.74 -6.58 10.87
C ALA A 102 -3.13 -7.98 10.96
N ARG A 103 -3.34 -8.81 9.93
CA ARG A 103 -2.74 -10.13 9.79
C ARG A 103 -1.33 -10.12 9.22
N HIS A 104 -0.79 -8.93 8.94
CA HIS A 104 0.54 -8.75 8.33
C HIS A 104 0.72 -9.43 6.96
N TYR A 105 -0.36 -9.64 6.20
CA TYR A 105 -0.26 -10.12 4.82
C TYR A 105 0.21 -9.03 3.88
N ILE A 106 -0.12 -7.78 4.21
CA ILE A 106 0.37 -6.59 3.55
C ILE A 106 0.93 -5.59 4.57
N ALA A 107 1.94 -4.85 4.17
CA ALA A 107 2.49 -3.71 4.89
C ALA A 107 2.08 -2.42 4.20
N LYS A 108 1.83 -1.36 4.99
CA LYS A 108 1.54 -0.03 4.47
C LYS A 108 2.73 0.87 4.74
N GLU A 109 3.37 1.34 3.67
CA GLU A 109 4.45 2.31 3.73
C GLU A 109 3.97 3.63 3.12
N GLN A 110 3.90 4.67 3.94
CA GLN A 110 3.29 5.94 3.58
C GLN A 110 1.83 5.78 3.11
N LYS A 111 1.61 5.77 1.79
CA LYS A 111 0.28 5.57 1.16
C LYS A 111 0.18 4.24 0.41
N ASN A 112 1.31 3.60 0.11
CA ASN A 112 1.39 2.41 -0.72
C ASN A 112 1.26 1.12 0.09
N LEU A 113 0.69 0.11 -0.52
CA LEU A 113 0.51 -1.23 0.03
C LEU A 113 1.52 -2.18 -0.62
N TYR A 114 2.22 -2.95 0.21
CA TYR A 114 3.22 -3.93 -0.21
C TYR A 114 2.84 -5.30 0.34
N VAL A 115 2.95 -6.33 -0.48
CA VAL A 115 2.76 -7.70 -0.03
C VAL A 115 3.98 -8.13 0.78
N THR A 116 3.75 -8.73 1.95
CA THR A 116 4.82 -9.29 2.79
C THR A 116 5.16 -10.72 2.36
N GLU A 117 6.30 -11.26 2.80
CA GLU A 117 6.65 -12.67 2.57
C GLU A 117 5.59 -13.62 3.15
N LEU A 118 5.04 -13.29 4.33
CA LEU A 118 3.91 -14.03 4.90
C LEU A 118 2.68 -13.98 3.99
N GLY A 119 2.33 -12.79 3.49
CA GLY A 119 1.19 -12.60 2.58
C GLY A 119 1.35 -13.40 1.29
N LYS A 120 2.55 -13.40 0.71
CA LYS A 120 2.89 -14.17 -0.48
C LYS A 120 2.76 -15.68 -0.21
N ALA A 121 3.36 -16.18 0.86
CA ALA A 121 3.30 -17.60 1.21
C ALA A 121 1.86 -18.08 1.45
N VAL A 122 1.03 -17.27 2.14
CA VAL A 122 -0.39 -17.57 2.35
C VAL A 122 -1.16 -17.55 1.03
N ASN A 123 -0.95 -16.54 0.18
CA ASN A 123 -1.58 -16.45 -1.13
C ASN A 123 -1.25 -17.66 -2.00
N ASP A 124 0.02 -18.03 -2.11
CA ASP A 124 0.48 -19.16 -2.92
C ASP A 124 -0.11 -20.49 -2.41
N SER A 125 -0.19 -20.67 -1.09
CA SER A 125 -0.84 -21.83 -0.48
C SER A 125 -2.33 -21.88 -0.77
N MET A 126 -3.03 -20.74 -0.67
CA MET A 126 -4.45 -20.64 -0.95
C MET A 126 -4.76 -20.87 -2.44
N MET A 127 -3.97 -20.29 -3.34
CA MET A 127 -4.13 -20.52 -4.79
C MET A 127 -3.86 -21.98 -5.18
N LYS A 128 -2.93 -22.66 -4.50
CA LYS A 128 -2.63 -24.06 -4.73
C LYS A 128 -3.75 -24.98 -4.22
N ALA A 129 -4.29 -24.69 -3.03
CA ALA A 129 -5.32 -25.52 -2.40
C ALA A 129 -6.74 -25.24 -2.93
N PHE A 130 -7.05 -23.99 -3.25
CA PHE A 130 -8.39 -23.52 -3.60
C PHE A 130 -8.40 -22.65 -4.86
N PRO A 131 -7.86 -23.13 -6.01
CA PRO A 131 -7.70 -22.32 -7.22
C PRO A 131 -9.01 -21.76 -7.76
N GLN A 132 -10.13 -22.48 -7.59
CA GLN A 132 -11.45 -22.04 -8.04
C GLN A 132 -12.05 -20.95 -7.13
N ILE A 133 -11.79 -21.02 -5.82
CA ILE A 133 -12.34 -20.07 -4.84
C ILE A 133 -11.53 -18.79 -4.82
N VAL A 134 -10.21 -18.89 -4.99
CA VAL A 134 -9.28 -17.73 -5.07
C VAL A 134 -9.23 -17.19 -6.50
N ASP A 135 -10.39 -17.06 -7.12
CA ASP A 135 -10.57 -16.51 -8.46
C ASP A 135 -11.44 -15.27 -8.41
N VAL A 136 -11.03 -14.24 -9.16
CA VAL A 136 -11.73 -12.94 -9.22
C VAL A 136 -13.14 -13.11 -9.74
N ASN A 137 -13.33 -13.90 -10.81
CA ASN A 137 -14.63 -14.10 -11.43
C ASN A 137 -15.56 -14.93 -10.53
N PHE A 138 -15.00 -15.93 -9.84
CA PHE A 138 -15.76 -16.70 -8.85
C PHE A 138 -16.32 -15.80 -7.76
N THR A 139 -15.49 -14.94 -7.17
CA THR A 139 -15.91 -14.01 -6.11
C THR A 139 -16.96 -13.03 -6.62
N ALA A 140 -16.76 -12.42 -7.80
CA ALA A 140 -17.71 -11.50 -8.40
C ALA A 140 -19.06 -12.18 -8.71
N ASN A 141 -19.04 -13.41 -9.24
CA ASN A 141 -20.25 -14.20 -9.50
C ASN A 141 -20.99 -14.55 -8.21
N MET A 142 -20.27 -14.93 -7.15
CA MET A 142 -20.86 -15.22 -5.85
C MET A 142 -21.56 -13.99 -5.26
N GLU A 143 -20.94 -12.81 -5.34
CA GLU A 143 -21.54 -11.55 -4.92
C GLU A 143 -22.84 -11.25 -5.71
N SER A 144 -22.83 -11.47 -7.02
CA SER A 144 -24.03 -11.29 -7.85
C SER A 144 -25.14 -12.28 -7.52
N LEU A 145 -24.80 -13.54 -7.21
CA LEU A 145 -25.77 -14.53 -6.76
C LEU A 145 -26.38 -14.19 -5.39
N LEU A 146 -25.56 -13.61 -4.48
CA LEU A 146 -26.04 -13.14 -3.18
C LEU A 146 -26.97 -11.92 -3.33
N ASP A 147 -26.70 -11.01 -4.27
CA ASP A 147 -27.65 -9.94 -4.62
C ASP A 147 -28.98 -10.51 -5.13
N GLY A 148 -28.93 -11.52 -6.02
CA GLY A 148 -30.12 -12.23 -6.47
C GLY A 148 -30.91 -12.94 -5.35
N VAL A 149 -30.22 -13.35 -4.28
CA VAL A 149 -30.91 -13.84 -3.06
C VAL A 149 -31.62 -12.69 -2.33
N ALA A 150 -31.00 -11.52 -2.24
CA ALA A 150 -31.60 -10.35 -1.60
C ALA A 150 -32.83 -9.86 -2.37
N ASP A 151 -32.79 -9.92 -3.71
CA ASP A 151 -33.88 -9.54 -4.61
C ASP A 151 -35.03 -10.61 -4.68
N GLY A 152 -34.75 -11.82 -4.16
CA GLY A 152 -35.70 -12.92 -4.12
C GLY A 152 -35.68 -13.82 -5.36
N ASP A 153 -34.81 -13.58 -6.32
CA ASP A 153 -34.68 -14.33 -7.57
C ASP A 153 -33.96 -15.66 -7.39
N VAL A 154 -33.05 -15.75 -6.39
CA VAL A 154 -32.25 -16.92 -6.10
C VAL A 154 -32.58 -17.43 -4.69
N LYS A 155 -32.77 -18.76 -4.57
CA LYS A 155 -32.98 -19.38 -3.26
C LYS A 155 -31.61 -19.66 -2.59
N TRP A 156 -31.36 -19.06 -1.44
CA TRP A 156 -30.10 -19.20 -0.73
C TRP A 156 -29.72 -20.67 -0.40
N LYS A 157 -30.71 -21.52 -0.13
CA LYS A 157 -30.48 -22.96 0.13
C LYS A 157 -29.92 -23.70 -1.08
N GLU A 158 -30.38 -23.35 -2.28
CA GLU A 158 -29.89 -23.92 -3.54
C GLU A 158 -28.47 -23.43 -3.84
N LEU A 159 -28.19 -22.15 -3.59
CA LEU A 159 -26.85 -21.59 -3.70
C LEU A 159 -25.84 -22.33 -2.83
N ILE A 160 -26.16 -22.49 -1.55
CA ILE A 160 -25.27 -23.20 -0.61
C ILE A 160 -25.13 -24.68 -0.97
N LYS A 161 -26.22 -25.34 -1.39
CA LYS A 161 -26.20 -26.75 -1.80
C LYS A 161 -25.26 -26.99 -2.99
N ASN A 162 -25.20 -26.03 -3.90
CA ASN A 162 -24.33 -26.12 -5.08
C ASN A 162 -22.86 -25.81 -4.74
N PHE A 163 -22.61 -24.88 -3.83
CA PHE A 163 -21.26 -24.44 -3.45
C PHE A 163 -20.54 -25.39 -2.47
N TYR A 164 -21.27 -25.93 -1.48
CA TYR A 164 -20.68 -26.65 -0.35
C TYR A 164 -19.95 -27.95 -0.72
N PRO A 165 -20.42 -28.78 -1.67
CA PRO A 165 -19.74 -30.04 -2.02
C PRO A 165 -18.32 -29.79 -2.55
N ASP A 166 -18.15 -28.84 -3.45
CA ASP A 166 -16.85 -28.51 -4.07
C ASP A 166 -15.89 -27.89 -3.04
N LEU A 167 -16.42 -27.04 -2.17
CA LEU A 167 -15.65 -26.50 -1.04
C LEU A 167 -15.16 -27.62 -0.13
N LYS A 168 -16.05 -28.54 0.25
CA LYS A 168 -15.71 -29.66 1.16
C LYS A 168 -14.65 -30.57 0.55
N GLU A 169 -14.80 -30.93 -0.71
CA GLU A 169 -13.79 -31.75 -1.41
C GLU A 169 -12.43 -31.04 -1.44
N SER A 170 -12.43 -29.73 -1.72
CA SER A 170 -11.19 -28.92 -1.73
C SER A 170 -10.54 -28.86 -0.34
N VAL A 171 -11.33 -28.74 0.73
CA VAL A 171 -10.84 -28.75 2.12
C VAL A 171 -10.26 -30.12 2.47
N ASP A 172 -10.98 -31.21 2.20
CA ASP A 172 -10.54 -32.58 2.50
C ASP A 172 -9.23 -32.93 1.74
N LYS A 173 -9.03 -32.37 0.55
CA LYS A 173 -7.79 -32.46 -0.21
C LYS A 173 -6.67 -31.61 0.41
N ALA A 174 -6.98 -30.36 0.74
CA ALA A 174 -6.02 -29.42 1.31
C ALA A 174 -5.47 -29.92 2.67
N GLU A 175 -6.29 -30.53 3.51
CA GLU A 175 -5.86 -31.12 4.78
C GLU A 175 -4.82 -32.26 4.61
N LYS A 176 -4.83 -32.94 3.45
CA LYS A 176 -3.89 -34.04 3.17
C LYS A 176 -2.63 -33.56 2.44
N ASP A 177 -2.79 -32.59 1.54
CA ASP A 177 -1.79 -32.23 0.55
C ASP A 177 -1.02 -30.95 0.90
N LEU A 178 -1.55 -30.10 1.83
CA LEU A 178 -0.86 -28.89 2.24
C LEU A 178 0.30 -29.21 3.17
N GLU A 179 1.50 -28.95 2.68
CA GLU A 179 2.71 -28.97 3.49
C GLU A 179 2.79 -27.72 4.38
N ASN A 180 3.39 -27.88 5.56
CA ASN A 180 3.70 -26.72 6.42
C ASN A 180 4.71 -25.81 5.73
N VAL A 181 4.26 -24.66 5.27
CA VAL A 181 5.14 -23.64 4.70
C VAL A 181 5.94 -23.00 5.85
N LYS A 182 7.23 -23.28 5.88
CA LYS A 182 8.16 -22.60 6.78
C LYS A 182 8.63 -21.31 6.09
N ILE A 183 8.24 -20.18 6.63
CA ILE A 183 8.81 -18.90 6.24
C ILE A 183 10.21 -18.85 6.85
N GLU A 184 11.20 -18.52 6.04
CA GLU A 184 12.56 -18.32 6.54
C GLU A 184 12.56 -17.18 7.55
N ASP A 185 13.03 -17.48 8.76
CA ASP A 185 13.10 -16.49 9.83
C ASP A 185 14.20 -15.46 9.48
N GLU A 186 13.87 -14.19 9.52
CA GLU A 186 14.84 -13.11 9.33
C GLU A 186 15.76 -13.03 10.55
N VAL A 187 17.06 -13.31 10.36
CA VAL A 187 18.07 -13.28 11.42
C VAL A 187 18.41 -11.85 11.77
N THR A 188 18.44 -11.53 13.06
CA THR A 188 18.81 -10.20 13.57
C THR A 188 20.15 -10.21 14.28
N ASP A 189 20.74 -9.02 14.48
CA ASP A 189 21.98 -8.85 15.25
C ASP A 189 21.77 -8.95 16.77
N VAL A 190 20.52 -9.13 17.21
CA VAL A 190 20.17 -9.23 18.64
C VAL A 190 20.51 -10.61 19.15
N ILE A 191 21.37 -10.67 20.16
CA ILE A 191 21.82 -11.92 20.77
C ILE A 191 20.82 -12.37 21.86
N CYS A 192 20.55 -13.65 21.92
CA CYS A 192 19.75 -14.27 22.96
C CYS A 192 20.53 -14.32 24.26
N ASP A 193 20.01 -13.75 25.35
CA ASP A 193 20.68 -13.70 26.66
C ASP A 193 20.82 -15.08 27.33
N GLN A 194 20.04 -16.07 26.87
CA GLN A 194 20.04 -17.41 27.48
C GLN A 194 21.00 -18.39 26.78
N CYS A 195 21.12 -18.31 25.44
CA CYS A 195 21.89 -19.31 24.68
C CYS A 195 22.92 -18.71 23.72
N GLY A 196 23.04 -17.38 23.61
CA GLY A 196 24.03 -16.69 22.78
C GLY A 196 23.80 -16.75 21.27
N ARG A 197 22.70 -17.36 20.79
CA ARG A 197 22.36 -17.39 19.35
C ARG A 197 21.72 -16.08 18.92
N ASN A 198 21.89 -15.69 17.67
CA ASN A 198 21.19 -14.54 17.10
C ASN A 198 19.69 -14.81 17.10
N MET A 199 18.91 -13.83 17.57
CA MET A 199 17.46 -13.92 17.58
C MET A 199 16.89 -13.66 16.18
N VAL A 200 15.73 -14.25 15.91
CA VAL A 200 15.04 -14.14 14.63
C VAL A 200 13.71 -13.43 14.80
N ILE A 201 13.29 -12.72 13.74
CA ILE A 201 11.98 -12.08 13.74
C ILE A 201 10.91 -13.14 13.49
N LYS A 202 9.98 -13.24 14.42
CA LYS A 202 8.80 -14.11 14.31
C LYS A 202 7.51 -13.29 14.34
N TYR A 203 6.47 -13.84 13.71
CA TYR A 203 5.15 -13.22 13.67
C TYR A 203 4.23 -13.93 14.66
N GLY A 204 3.68 -13.20 15.60
CA GLY A 204 2.73 -13.70 16.59
C GLY A 204 1.37 -12.99 16.50
N PRO A 205 0.40 -13.38 17.33
CA PRO A 205 -0.95 -12.79 17.35
C PRO A 205 -0.95 -11.28 17.62
N HIS A 206 0.10 -10.77 18.26
CA HIS A 206 0.25 -9.35 18.64
C HIS A 206 1.22 -8.57 17.76
N GLY A 207 1.75 -9.18 16.70
CA GLY A 207 2.70 -8.58 15.76
C GLY A 207 4.06 -9.25 15.76
N LYS A 208 5.08 -8.54 15.24
CA LYS A 208 6.47 -9.02 15.20
C LYS A 208 7.06 -9.10 16.60
N PHE A 209 7.82 -10.15 16.87
CA PHE A 209 8.64 -10.30 18.07
C PHE A 209 9.95 -11.01 17.72
N LEU A 210 10.95 -10.87 18.58
CA LEU A 210 12.20 -11.59 18.46
C LEU A 210 12.08 -12.91 19.20
N GLY A 211 12.23 -14.01 18.48
CA GLY A 211 12.26 -15.36 19.03
C GLY A 211 13.66 -15.98 18.96
N CYS A 212 13.99 -16.83 19.91
CA CYS A 212 15.23 -17.59 19.82
C CYS A 212 15.07 -18.76 18.81
N PRO A 213 16.00 -18.94 17.84
CA PRO A 213 15.94 -20.07 16.92
C PRO A 213 16.22 -21.42 17.61
N GLY A 214 16.67 -21.41 18.87
CA GLY A 214 16.90 -22.61 19.66
C GLY A 214 15.63 -23.26 20.24
N PHE A 215 14.44 -22.81 19.84
CA PHE A 215 13.20 -23.47 20.25
C PHE A 215 13.15 -24.94 19.72
N PRO A 216 12.73 -25.95 20.51
CA PRO A 216 12.14 -25.86 21.84
C PRO A 216 13.11 -25.82 23.04
N GLU A 217 14.41 -25.89 22.84
CA GLU A 217 15.39 -25.91 23.94
C GLU A 217 15.52 -24.52 24.64
N CYS A 218 15.33 -23.45 23.88
CA CYS A 218 15.39 -22.08 24.39
C CYS A 218 14.10 -21.32 24.03
N HIS A 219 13.33 -20.95 25.04
CA HIS A 219 12.05 -20.25 24.91
C HIS A 219 12.17 -18.71 25.01
N ASN A 220 13.39 -18.16 24.89
CA ASN A 220 13.60 -16.73 25.07
C ASN A 220 12.96 -15.92 23.95
N THR A 221 12.15 -14.93 24.33
CA THR A 221 11.52 -13.99 23.40
C THR A 221 11.74 -12.55 23.87
N LYS A 222 11.93 -11.64 22.92
CA LYS A 222 12.04 -10.20 23.15
C LYS A 222 11.05 -9.44 22.28
N PRO A 223 10.53 -8.28 22.71
CA PRO A 223 9.73 -7.43 21.85
C PRO A 223 10.59 -6.95 20.66
N TYR A 224 10.01 -6.97 19.47
CA TYR A 224 10.63 -6.35 18.29
C TYR A 224 10.47 -4.83 18.39
N LEU A 225 11.58 -4.12 18.46
CA LEU A 225 11.63 -2.66 18.57
C LEU A 225 12.02 -2.09 17.20
N GLU A 226 11.06 -1.50 16.52
CA GLU A 226 11.30 -0.83 15.24
C GLU A 226 12.02 0.51 15.47
N LYS A 227 13.30 0.55 15.14
CA LYS A 227 14.14 1.75 15.23
C LYS A 227 13.88 2.63 14.01
N ILE A 228 13.62 3.91 14.26
CA ILE A 228 13.32 4.87 13.16
C ILE A 228 14.58 5.56 12.61
N GLY A 229 15.76 5.24 13.14
CA GLY A 229 17.04 5.80 12.69
C GLY A 229 17.29 7.25 13.16
N VAL A 230 16.55 7.72 14.17
CA VAL A 230 16.68 9.07 14.73
C VAL A 230 17.11 8.96 16.20
N ALA A 231 18.13 9.72 16.57
CA ALA A 231 18.61 9.77 17.96
C ALA A 231 17.67 10.60 18.85
N CYS A 232 17.51 10.14 20.08
CA CYS A 232 16.70 10.85 21.09
C CYS A 232 17.37 12.20 21.44
N PRO A 233 16.64 13.32 21.38
CA PRO A 233 17.20 14.64 21.69
C PRO A 233 17.56 14.83 23.16
N LYS A 234 17.03 13.96 24.07
CA LYS A 234 17.32 14.03 25.51
C LYS A 234 18.54 13.21 25.92
N CYS A 235 18.71 11.97 25.37
CA CYS A 235 19.72 11.04 25.85
C CYS A 235 20.60 10.42 24.75
N GLY A 236 20.34 10.72 23.47
CA GLY A 236 21.11 10.20 22.33
C GLY A 236 20.84 8.72 21.95
N LYS A 237 20.07 7.96 22.75
CA LYS A 237 19.66 6.60 22.39
C LYS A 237 18.63 6.60 21.24
N ASP A 238 18.40 5.45 20.62
CA ASP A 238 17.47 5.36 19.50
C ASP A 238 16.01 5.68 19.89
N ILE A 239 15.29 6.29 18.96
CA ILE A 239 13.84 6.42 19.05
C ILE A 239 13.20 5.22 18.36
N ILE A 240 12.23 4.61 19.05
CA ILE A 240 11.54 3.40 18.62
C ILE A 240 10.05 3.64 18.53
N LEU A 241 9.41 2.93 17.60
CA LEU A 241 7.97 2.93 17.44
C LEU A 241 7.35 2.03 18.51
N LYS A 242 6.43 2.57 19.30
CA LYS A 242 5.71 1.88 20.37
C LYS A 242 4.20 1.95 20.15
N LYS A 243 3.47 0.99 20.70
CA LYS A 243 2.01 0.92 20.64
C LYS A 243 1.43 1.09 22.05
N THR A 244 0.46 1.98 22.22
CA THR A 244 -0.28 2.12 23.48
C THR A 244 -1.20 0.92 23.71
N LYS A 245 -1.66 0.70 24.95
CA LYS A 245 -2.67 -0.34 25.28
C LYS A 245 -3.97 -0.22 24.46
N LYS A 246 -4.30 0.99 24.00
CA LYS A 246 -5.46 1.27 23.14
C LYS A 246 -5.16 1.13 21.62
N GLY A 247 -3.97 0.64 21.24
CA GLY A 247 -3.59 0.39 19.85
C GLY A 247 -3.01 1.58 19.09
N ARG A 248 -2.93 2.79 19.68
CA ARG A 248 -2.38 3.97 19.01
C ARG A 248 -0.86 3.94 19.02
N MET A 249 -0.24 4.22 17.86
CA MET A 249 1.21 4.25 17.69
C MET A 249 1.78 5.59 18.20
N PHE A 250 2.96 5.54 18.80
CA PHE A 250 3.72 6.72 19.23
C PHE A 250 5.23 6.41 19.17
N TYR A 251 6.04 7.43 19.15
CA TYR A 251 7.50 7.34 19.14
C TYR A 251 8.03 7.59 20.55
N GLY A 252 8.81 6.66 21.06
CA GLY A 252 9.38 6.77 22.41
C GLY A 252 10.86 6.43 22.42
N CYS A 253 11.60 6.94 23.41
CA CYS A 253 12.98 6.59 23.58
C CYS A 253 13.16 5.12 24.00
N GLU A 254 14.19 4.46 23.45
CA GLU A 254 14.60 3.11 23.86
C GLU A 254 15.05 3.08 25.32
N GLY A 255 15.59 4.18 25.83
CA GLY A 255 16.06 4.31 27.20
C GLY A 255 14.97 4.49 28.27
N TYR A 256 13.71 4.28 27.96
CA TYR A 256 12.65 4.28 28.97
C TYR A 256 12.86 3.13 29.99
N PRO A 257 12.68 3.32 31.31
CA PRO A 257 12.12 4.48 32.01
C PRO A 257 13.11 5.61 32.33
N GLU A 258 14.41 5.45 32.11
CA GLU A 258 15.42 6.47 32.43
C GLU A 258 15.27 7.74 31.58
N CYS A 259 14.75 7.60 30.35
CA CYS A 259 14.43 8.71 29.46
C CYS A 259 12.95 8.67 29.06
N ASP A 260 12.22 9.72 29.40
CA ASP A 260 10.78 9.86 29.20
C ASP A 260 10.39 10.51 27.87
N PHE A 261 11.33 10.66 26.93
CA PHE A 261 11.04 11.28 25.64
C PHE A 261 9.97 10.49 24.88
N MET A 262 8.92 11.20 24.47
CA MET A 262 7.86 10.66 23.60
C MET A 262 7.34 11.71 22.61
N SER A 263 6.90 11.26 21.44
CA SER A 263 6.27 12.09 20.41
C SER A 263 5.15 11.33 19.73
N TRP A 264 4.08 12.02 19.37
CA TRP A 264 3.00 11.49 18.55
C TRP A 264 3.27 11.61 17.03
N GLN A 265 4.16 12.51 16.66
CA GLN A 265 4.61 12.69 15.29
C GLN A 265 5.98 12.04 15.11
N ARG A 266 6.29 11.59 13.88
CA ARG A 266 7.59 10.98 13.58
C ARG A 266 8.68 12.04 13.74
N PRO A 267 9.61 11.85 14.68
CA PRO A 267 10.77 12.74 14.81
C PRO A 267 11.65 12.71 13.55
N SER A 268 12.19 13.87 13.19
CA SER A 268 13.15 14.03 12.09
C SER A 268 14.53 14.34 12.67
N ASP A 269 15.57 13.92 11.98
CA ASP A 269 16.96 14.28 12.25
C ASP A 269 17.32 15.71 11.82
N LYS A 270 16.44 16.35 11.03
CA LYS A 270 16.65 17.72 10.55
C LYS A 270 16.43 18.72 11.67
N LYS A 271 17.49 19.45 12.00
CA LYS A 271 17.41 20.64 12.88
C LYS A 271 16.78 21.79 12.09
N LEU A 272 15.55 22.15 12.42
CA LEU A 272 14.94 23.36 11.90
C LEU A 272 15.63 24.57 12.54
N SER A 273 16.12 25.53 11.73
CA SER A 273 16.56 26.80 12.25
C SER A 273 15.35 27.61 12.71
N LEU A 274 15.50 28.41 13.78
CA LEU A 274 14.43 29.26 14.34
C LEU A 274 13.80 30.25 13.35
N ILE A 275 14.40 30.42 12.18
CA ILE A 275 13.94 31.33 11.09
C ILE A 275 12.71 30.75 10.37
N HIS A 276 12.40 29.46 10.49
CA HIS A 276 11.28 28.79 9.80
C HIS A 276 10.05 28.57 10.70
N ILE A 277 10.02 29.17 11.89
CA ILE A 277 8.88 29.03 12.83
C ILE A 277 7.90 30.20 12.75
N SER A 278 8.15 31.19 11.88
CA SER A 278 7.36 32.42 11.78
C SER A 278 6.57 32.58 10.48
N GLU A 279 6.06 31.49 9.89
CA GLU A 279 5.02 31.55 8.85
C GLU A 279 3.91 30.54 9.13
#